data_7a6ab2acc5c66fcc4d7b6398a10d5e2c
#
_entry.id   7a6ab2acc5c66fcc4d7b6398a10d5e2c
#
_cell.length_a   1.000
_cell.length_b   1.000
_cell.length_c   1.000
_cell.angle_alpha   90.00
_cell.angle_beta   90.00
_cell.angle_gamma   90.00
#
_symmetry.space_group_name_H-M   'P 1'
#
loop_
_entity.id
_entity.type
_entity.pdbx_description
1 polymer ?
#
loop_
_entity_poly.entity_id
_entity_poly.type
_entity_poly.pdbx_seq_one_letter_code
_entity_poly.pdbx_strand_id
1 'polypeptide(L)'
;MSAEAIQVRSLTELDLDGIVRIGEKMRSRYEPDLWEGRVTYYLRRAPEGSVVAEIDGAVAGFMLGDIRSGEFGIEEQCGWIEVMGVDPDCAGRGIGRALAQEMLKRYQARGVRKVRTMVDAAMPDVEMFFTRLGFEPDTLRPYCKDLGTSSGART
;
A
#
# COMPACT_ATOMS: atom_id res chain seq x y z
N MET A 1 16.29 27.58 -5.41
CA MET A 1 14.98 26.94 -5.42
C MET A 1 15.02 25.63 -4.66
N SER A 2 14.24 25.50 -3.66
CA SER A 2 14.23 24.27 -2.90
C SER A 2 13.39 23.22 -3.62
N ALA A 3 13.72 21.95 -3.43
CA ALA A 3 12.91 20.87 -3.91
C ALA A 3 11.56 20.90 -3.19
N GLU A 4 10.53 20.46 -3.87
CA GLU A 4 9.22 20.33 -3.25
C GLU A 4 9.29 19.29 -2.14
N ALA A 5 8.80 19.64 -0.98
CA ALA A 5 8.83 18.76 0.17
C ALA A 5 7.72 17.72 0.05
N ILE A 6 8.07 16.48 0.34
CA ILE A 6 7.11 15.41 0.44
C ILE A 6 6.58 15.41 1.88
N GLN A 7 5.27 15.52 2.04
CA GLN A 7 4.63 15.45 3.35
C GLN A 7 3.82 14.17 3.43
N VAL A 8 4.11 13.35 4.43
CA VAL A 8 3.39 12.11 4.64
C VAL A 8 2.47 12.28 5.84
N ARG A 9 1.22 11.93 5.66
CA ARG A 9 0.20 12.06 6.70
C ARG A 9 -0.78 10.91 6.62
N SER A 10 -1.67 10.83 7.60
CA SER A 10 -2.69 9.78 7.62
C SER A 10 -3.66 9.91 6.45
N LEU A 11 -4.10 8.77 5.97
CA LEU A 11 -5.17 8.69 4.98
C LEU A 11 -6.46 9.28 5.53
N THR A 12 -7.19 10.00 4.70
CA THR A 12 -8.54 10.46 5.03
C THR A 12 -9.47 10.17 3.86
N GLU A 13 -10.78 10.27 4.10
CA GLU A 13 -11.76 10.06 3.03
C GLU A 13 -11.66 11.13 1.95
N LEU A 14 -11.09 12.29 2.26
CA LEU A 14 -10.90 13.37 1.30
C LEU A 14 -9.83 13.05 0.27
N ASP A 15 -9.07 11.99 0.48
CA ASP A 15 -8.00 11.60 -0.44
C ASP A 15 -8.49 10.72 -1.58
N LEU A 16 -9.75 10.32 -1.55
CA LEU A 16 -10.28 9.36 -2.52
C LEU A 16 -10.06 9.82 -3.97
N ASP A 17 -10.40 11.07 -4.28
CA ASP A 17 -10.27 11.56 -5.66
C ASP A 17 -8.82 11.50 -6.15
N GLY A 18 -7.88 11.86 -5.28
CA GLY A 18 -6.46 11.80 -5.63
C GLY A 18 -6.00 10.36 -5.84
N ILE A 19 -6.48 9.45 -5.01
CA ILE A 19 -6.12 8.03 -5.14
C ILE A 19 -6.71 7.43 -6.42
N VAL A 20 -7.96 7.76 -6.72
CA VAL A 20 -8.60 7.31 -7.97
C VAL A 20 -7.80 7.79 -9.18
N ARG A 21 -7.36 9.05 -9.16
CA ARG A 21 -6.55 9.60 -10.24
C ARG A 21 -5.23 8.85 -10.40
N ILE A 22 -4.55 8.57 -9.29
CA ILE A 22 -3.29 7.83 -9.35
C ILE A 22 -3.54 6.42 -9.87
N GLY A 23 -4.59 5.76 -9.38
CA GLY A 23 -4.94 4.43 -9.86
C GLY A 23 -5.19 4.40 -11.36
N GLU A 24 -5.87 5.42 -11.88
CA GLU A 24 -6.13 5.51 -13.31
C GLU A 24 -4.83 5.65 -14.10
N LYS A 25 -3.92 6.50 -13.62
CA LYS A 25 -2.63 6.67 -14.27
C LYS A 25 -1.79 5.40 -14.27
N MET A 26 -1.87 4.63 -13.18
CA MET A 26 -1.07 3.42 -13.03
C MET A 26 -1.61 2.25 -13.85
N ARG A 27 -2.92 2.13 -13.95
CA ARG A 27 -3.55 0.93 -14.52
C ARG A 27 -4.38 1.21 -15.77
N SER A 28 -4.44 2.46 -16.20
CA SER A 28 -5.24 2.88 -17.35
C SER A 28 -6.72 2.54 -17.18
N ARG A 29 -7.22 2.58 -15.95
CA ARG A 29 -8.61 2.30 -15.63
C ARG A 29 -9.11 3.29 -14.60
N TYR A 30 -10.26 3.87 -14.87
CA TYR A 30 -10.94 4.73 -13.93
C TYR A 30 -11.88 3.88 -13.09
N GLU A 31 -11.52 3.66 -11.84
CA GLU A 31 -12.20 2.71 -10.96
C GLU A 31 -12.56 3.35 -9.60
N PRO A 32 -13.46 4.35 -9.59
CA PRO A 32 -13.78 5.04 -8.34
C PRO A 32 -14.41 4.13 -7.29
N ASP A 33 -15.27 3.19 -7.69
CA ASP A 33 -15.94 2.31 -6.73
C ASP A 33 -14.95 1.36 -6.06
N LEU A 34 -14.01 0.84 -6.83
CA LEU A 34 -12.96 -0.02 -6.30
C LEU A 34 -12.16 0.71 -5.23
N TRP A 35 -11.71 1.91 -5.53
CA TRP A 35 -10.89 2.68 -4.63
C TRP A 35 -11.67 3.18 -3.42
N GLU A 36 -12.94 3.56 -3.62
CA GLU A 36 -13.77 3.93 -2.48
C GLU A 36 -13.90 2.77 -1.50
N GLY A 37 -14.12 1.57 -2.01
CA GLY A 37 -14.21 0.39 -1.16
C GLY A 37 -12.93 0.14 -0.37
N ARG A 38 -11.78 0.28 -1.02
CA ARG A 38 -10.48 0.07 -0.37
C ARG A 38 -10.22 1.14 0.70
N VAL A 39 -10.41 2.41 0.35
CA VAL A 39 -10.19 3.49 1.30
C VAL A 39 -11.08 3.34 2.52
N THR A 40 -12.36 3.05 2.30
CA THR A 40 -13.30 2.85 3.40
C THR A 40 -12.87 1.67 4.27
N TYR A 41 -12.46 0.57 3.66
CA TYR A 41 -12.03 -0.61 4.39
C TYR A 41 -10.89 -0.29 5.36
N TYR A 42 -9.84 0.36 4.86
CA TYR A 42 -8.68 0.65 5.71
C TYR A 42 -8.96 1.73 6.75
N LEU A 43 -9.77 2.73 6.40
CA LEU A 43 -10.13 3.77 7.39
C LEU A 43 -10.93 3.20 8.55
N ARG A 44 -11.80 2.23 8.28
CA ARG A 44 -12.60 1.61 9.35
C ARG A 44 -11.78 0.70 10.23
N ARG A 45 -10.79 0.03 9.66
CA ARG A 45 -10.00 -0.93 10.42
C ARG A 45 -8.90 -0.25 11.23
N ALA A 46 -8.23 0.72 10.67
CA ALA A 46 -7.09 1.35 11.32
C ALA A 46 -6.91 2.75 10.75
N PRO A 47 -7.57 3.77 11.35
CA PRO A 47 -7.51 5.12 10.79
C PRO A 47 -6.12 5.67 10.59
N GLU A 48 -5.14 5.25 11.41
CA GLU A 48 -3.78 5.72 11.28
C GLU A 48 -2.85 4.68 10.68
N GLY A 49 -3.40 3.57 10.22
CA GLY A 49 -2.62 2.48 9.65
C GLY A 49 -2.28 2.63 8.18
N SER A 50 -2.78 3.69 7.54
CA SER A 50 -2.53 3.96 6.13
C SER A 50 -2.15 5.42 5.96
N VAL A 51 -1.30 5.70 4.98
CA VAL A 51 -0.74 7.04 4.79
C VAL A 51 -0.82 7.48 3.35
N VAL A 52 -0.82 8.80 3.16
CA VAL A 52 -0.69 9.42 1.84
C VAL A 52 0.49 10.38 1.86
N ALA A 53 1.07 10.57 0.70
CA ALA A 53 2.12 11.56 0.50
C ALA A 53 1.57 12.69 -0.35
N GLU A 54 1.86 13.92 0.06
CA GLU A 54 1.48 15.12 -0.67
C GLU A 54 2.69 15.85 -1.18
N ILE A 55 2.54 16.43 -2.35
CA ILE A 55 3.48 17.42 -2.88
C ILE A 55 2.63 18.61 -3.30
N ASP A 56 2.91 19.78 -2.74
CA ASP A 56 2.16 21.02 -3.02
C ASP A 56 0.66 20.86 -2.83
N GLY A 57 0.27 20.13 -1.78
CA GLY A 57 -1.14 19.97 -1.45
C GLY A 57 -1.88 18.92 -2.27
N ALA A 58 -1.22 18.28 -3.21
CA ALA A 58 -1.84 17.24 -4.03
C ALA A 58 -1.33 15.86 -3.63
N VAL A 59 -2.22 14.88 -3.62
CA VAL A 59 -1.84 13.50 -3.32
C VAL A 59 -0.94 12.99 -4.43
N ALA A 60 0.26 12.57 -4.07
CA ALA A 60 1.27 12.04 -4.99
C ALA A 60 1.51 10.55 -4.79
N GLY A 61 1.05 9.99 -3.70
CA GLY A 61 1.18 8.57 -3.42
C GLY A 61 0.39 8.16 -2.19
N PHE A 62 0.23 6.85 -2.04
CA PHE A 62 -0.50 6.31 -0.90
C PHE A 62 0.00 4.90 -0.58
N MET A 63 -0.19 4.50 0.66
CA MET A 63 0.16 3.16 1.11
C MET A 63 -0.89 2.73 2.13
N LEU A 64 -1.57 1.63 1.84
CA LEU A 64 -2.69 1.15 2.64
C LEU A 64 -2.29 -0.14 3.34
N GLY A 65 -2.61 -0.21 4.61
CA GLY A 65 -2.31 -1.40 5.41
C GLY A 65 -2.99 -1.33 6.76
N ASP A 66 -2.77 -2.34 7.56
CA ASP A 66 -3.28 -2.37 8.92
C ASP A 66 -2.47 -3.32 9.79
N ILE A 67 -2.84 -3.40 11.04
CA ILE A 67 -2.22 -4.27 12.02
C ILE A 67 -3.22 -5.35 12.37
N ARG A 68 -2.77 -6.61 12.26
CA ARG A 68 -3.65 -7.75 12.51
C ARG A 68 -2.93 -8.79 13.38
N SER A 69 -3.72 -9.64 14.02
CA SER A 69 -3.19 -10.80 14.74
C SER A 69 -4.04 -12.01 14.37
N GLY A 70 -3.43 -13.20 14.47
CA GLY A 70 -4.14 -14.42 14.14
C GLY A 70 -4.15 -14.79 12.67
N GLU A 71 -3.61 -13.94 11.79
CA GLU A 71 -3.57 -14.23 10.36
C GLU A 71 -2.66 -15.42 10.11
N PHE A 72 -3.14 -16.37 9.34
CA PHE A 72 -2.38 -17.57 8.97
C PHE A 72 -1.78 -18.32 10.17
N GLY A 73 -2.49 -18.32 11.30
CA GLY A 73 -2.04 -19.01 12.51
C GLY A 73 -0.94 -18.31 13.27
N ILE A 74 -0.60 -17.10 12.89
CA ILE A 74 0.42 -16.32 13.59
C ILE A 74 -0.27 -15.56 14.71
N GLU A 75 0.08 -15.86 15.95
CA GLU A 75 -0.55 -15.21 17.10
C GLU A 75 0.01 -13.81 17.32
N GLU A 76 1.27 -13.60 16.98
CA GLU A 76 1.92 -12.32 17.17
C GLU A 76 1.27 -11.26 16.28
N GLN A 77 1.13 -10.04 16.83
CA GLN A 77 0.64 -8.90 16.08
C GLN A 77 1.59 -8.59 14.92
N CYS A 78 1.01 -8.34 13.75
CA CYS A 78 1.80 -8.12 12.55
C CYS A 78 1.20 -6.97 11.75
N GLY A 79 2.06 -6.10 11.23
CA GLY A 79 1.63 -5.09 10.28
C GLY A 79 1.60 -5.68 8.88
N TRP A 80 0.64 -5.26 8.08
CA TRP A 80 0.52 -5.69 6.69
C TRP A 80 0.41 -4.49 5.78
N ILE A 81 1.33 -4.39 4.83
CA ILE A 81 1.25 -3.40 3.74
C ILE A 81 0.64 -4.14 2.56
N GLU A 82 -0.50 -3.66 2.08
CA GLU A 82 -1.27 -4.41 1.10
C GLU A 82 -1.47 -3.71 -0.22
N VAL A 83 -1.57 -2.38 -0.22
CA VAL A 83 -1.82 -1.63 -1.44
C VAL A 83 -0.94 -0.40 -1.42
N MET A 84 -0.32 -0.09 -2.55
CA MET A 84 0.43 1.15 -2.66
C MET A 84 0.35 1.67 -4.08
N GLY A 85 0.50 2.96 -4.22
CA GLY A 85 0.58 3.60 -5.51
C GLY A 85 1.34 4.90 -5.41
N VAL A 86 2.08 5.22 -6.46
CA VAL A 86 2.79 6.48 -6.59
C VAL A 86 2.40 7.06 -7.95
N ASP A 87 2.08 8.35 -7.97
CA ASP A 87 1.76 9.04 -9.21
C ASP A 87 2.94 8.89 -10.16
N PRO A 88 2.73 8.31 -11.35
CA PRO A 88 3.84 8.14 -12.30
C PRO A 88 4.54 9.45 -12.67
N ASP A 89 3.81 10.56 -12.63
CA ASP A 89 4.39 11.86 -12.93
C ASP A 89 5.34 12.34 -11.83
N CYS A 90 5.31 11.69 -10.68
CA CYS A 90 6.17 12.02 -9.55
C CYS A 90 7.21 10.94 -9.28
N ALA A 91 7.42 10.02 -10.20
CA ALA A 91 8.36 8.91 -10.02
C ALA A 91 9.78 9.44 -9.83
N GLY A 92 10.58 8.70 -9.07
CA GLY A 92 11.97 9.05 -8.85
C GLY A 92 12.22 10.07 -7.78
N ARG A 93 11.20 10.46 -7.02
CA ARG A 93 11.34 11.47 -5.97
C ARG A 93 11.39 10.87 -4.56
N GLY A 94 11.39 9.55 -4.43
CA GLY A 94 11.44 8.90 -3.13
C GLY A 94 10.12 8.84 -2.40
N ILE A 95 9.00 8.98 -3.10
CA ILE A 95 7.68 8.99 -2.48
C ILE A 95 7.34 7.65 -1.84
N GLY A 96 7.56 6.56 -2.56
CA GLY A 96 7.29 5.23 -2.01
C GLY A 96 8.10 4.95 -0.77
N ARG A 97 9.37 5.34 -0.78
CA ARG A 97 10.26 5.17 0.37
C ARG A 97 9.76 5.98 1.56
N ALA A 98 9.35 7.23 1.33
CA ALA A 98 8.86 8.08 2.40
C ALA A 98 7.58 7.49 3.02
N LEU A 99 6.67 6.98 2.19
CA LEU A 99 5.45 6.33 2.65
C LEU A 99 5.78 5.12 3.52
N ALA A 100 6.66 4.25 3.03
CA ALA A 100 7.00 3.03 3.74
C ALA A 100 7.70 3.34 5.06
N GLN A 101 8.61 4.29 5.08
CA GLN A 101 9.29 4.67 6.31
C GLN A 101 8.32 5.18 7.36
N GLU A 102 7.33 5.96 6.96
CA GLU A 102 6.33 6.45 7.90
C GLU A 102 5.45 5.30 8.42
N MET A 103 5.03 4.39 7.55
CA MET A 103 4.26 3.23 7.96
C MET A 103 5.01 2.38 8.97
N LEU A 104 6.27 2.06 8.68
CA LEU A 104 7.09 1.25 9.57
C LEU A 104 7.28 1.93 10.92
N LYS A 105 7.50 3.24 10.91
CA LYS A 105 7.64 4.01 12.13
C LYS A 105 6.38 3.95 12.97
N ARG A 106 5.21 4.13 12.35
CA ARG A 106 3.93 4.09 13.05
C ARG A 106 3.65 2.73 13.65
N TYR A 107 3.91 1.66 12.88
CA TYR A 107 3.69 0.31 13.38
C TYR A 107 4.63 -0.01 14.54
N GLN A 108 5.88 0.38 14.43
CA GLN A 108 6.84 0.18 15.50
C GLN A 108 6.42 0.92 16.77
N ALA A 109 5.92 2.15 16.63
CA ALA A 109 5.45 2.92 17.77
C ALA A 109 4.25 2.27 18.45
N ARG A 110 3.52 1.41 17.76
CA ARG A 110 2.39 0.68 18.32
C ARG A 110 2.77 -0.70 18.84
N GLY A 111 4.06 -0.98 18.91
CA GLY A 111 4.55 -2.24 19.46
C GLY A 111 4.62 -3.39 18.46
N VAL A 112 4.37 -3.12 17.18
CA VAL A 112 4.46 -4.16 16.15
C VAL A 112 5.93 -4.44 15.87
N ARG A 113 6.28 -5.71 15.87
CA ARG A 113 7.67 -6.12 15.67
C ARG A 113 7.95 -6.58 14.24
N LYS A 114 6.94 -7.02 13.52
CA LYS A 114 7.09 -7.52 12.16
C LYS A 114 6.06 -6.89 11.25
N VAL A 115 6.50 -6.49 10.08
CA VAL A 115 5.62 -5.97 9.03
C VAL A 115 5.83 -6.85 7.80
N ARG A 116 4.74 -7.30 7.22
CA ARG A 116 4.77 -8.19 6.06
C ARG A 116 4.08 -7.54 4.88
N THR A 117 4.45 -7.99 3.71
CA THR A 117 3.78 -7.61 2.47
C THR A 117 3.85 -8.80 1.52
N MET A 118 3.06 -8.76 0.47
CA MET A 118 3.13 -9.77 -0.59
C MET A 118 3.67 -9.08 -1.84
N VAL A 119 4.64 -9.70 -2.47
CA VAL A 119 5.17 -9.19 -3.73
C VAL A 119 4.92 -10.21 -4.83
N ASP A 120 4.57 -9.71 -5.99
CA ASP A 120 4.35 -10.56 -7.17
C ASP A 120 5.71 -10.82 -7.82
N ALA A 121 6.08 -12.08 -7.95
CA ALA A 121 7.36 -12.45 -8.56
C ALA A 121 7.47 -11.96 -10.00
N ALA A 122 6.34 -11.68 -10.65
CA ALA A 122 6.35 -11.14 -12.00
C ALA A 122 6.63 -9.63 -12.03
N MET A 123 6.77 -9.00 -10.86
CA MET A 123 7.03 -7.57 -10.75
C MET A 123 8.33 -7.33 -9.98
N PRO A 124 9.48 -7.54 -10.62
CA PRO A 124 10.78 -7.44 -9.93
C PRO A 124 11.07 -6.04 -9.35
N ASP A 125 10.48 -5.00 -9.93
CA ASP A 125 10.69 -3.65 -9.42
C ASP A 125 10.06 -3.48 -8.02
N VAL A 126 8.91 -4.11 -7.80
CA VAL A 126 8.25 -4.07 -6.50
C VAL A 126 9.06 -4.85 -5.47
N GLU A 127 9.53 -6.02 -5.86
CA GLU A 127 10.38 -6.82 -4.98
C GLU A 127 11.65 -6.06 -4.61
N MET A 128 12.29 -5.43 -5.57
CA MET A 128 13.49 -4.64 -5.35
C MET A 128 13.21 -3.48 -4.38
N PHE A 129 12.06 -2.84 -4.55
CA PHE A 129 11.67 -1.74 -3.67
C PHE A 129 11.63 -2.19 -2.21
N PHE A 130 10.96 -3.30 -1.92
CA PHE A 130 10.87 -3.80 -0.56
C PHE A 130 12.19 -4.34 -0.04
N THR A 131 12.97 -4.99 -0.90
CA THR A 131 14.31 -5.46 -0.52
C THR A 131 15.20 -4.31 -0.07
N ARG A 132 15.14 -3.19 -0.77
CA ARG A 132 15.93 -2.00 -0.40
C ARG A 132 15.49 -1.38 0.92
N LEU A 133 14.26 -1.65 1.34
CA LEU A 133 13.77 -1.20 2.64
C LEU A 133 14.11 -2.17 3.77
N GLY A 134 14.79 -3.27 3.45
CA GLY A 134 15.18 -4.25 4.44
C GLY A 134 14.22 -5.43 4.59
N PHE A 135 13.22 -5.52 3.71
CA PHE A 135 12.33 -6.68 3.74
C PHE A 135 13.06 -7.88 3.15
N GLU A 136 12.79 -9.04 3.72
CA GLU A 136 13.41 -10.30 3.30
C GLU A 136 12.32 -11.34 3.06
N PRO A 137 12.59 -12.37 2.25
CA PRO A 137 11.65 -13.46 2.10
C PRO A 137 11.30 -14.07 3.45
N ASP A 138 10.04 -14.44 3.61
CA ASP A 138 9.52 -14.96 4.87
C ASP A 138 9.18 -16.43 4.71
N THR A 139 8.88 -17.08 5.82
CA THR A 139 8.49 -18.49 5.83
C THR A 139 7.06 -18.70 5.33
N LEU A 140 6.22 -17.66 5.37
CA LEU A 140 4.88 -17.73 4.80
C LEU A 140 5.00 -17.76 3.28
N ARG A 141 4.35 -18.73 2.67
CA ARG A 141 4.43 -18.92 1.23
C ARG A 141 3.04 -19.02 0.65
N PRO A 142 2.71 -18.22 -0.36
CA PRO A 142 1.41 -18.33 -0.99
C PRO A 142 1.29 -19.63 -1.76
N TYR A 143 0.17 -20.31 -1.61
CA TYR A 143 -0.16 -21.50 -2.40
C TYR A 143 -1.40 -21.17 -3.21
N CYS A 144 -1.41 -21.58 -4.45
CA CYS A 144 -2.52 -21.30 -5.35
C CYS A 144 -2.99 -22.58 -6.02
N LYS A 145 -4.29 -22.75 -6.11
CA LYS A 145 -4.88 -23.83 -6.90
C LYS A 145 -5.82 -23.21 -7.92
N ASP A 146 -5.61 -23.53 -9.17
CA ASP A 146 -6.47 -23.06 -10.23
C ASP A 146 -7.72 -23.95 -10.28
N LEU A 147 -8.89 -23.36 -10.13
CA LEU A 147 -10.15 -24.10 -10.17
C LEU A 147 -10.79 -24.13 -11.54
N GLY A 148 -10.05 -23.69 -12.55
CA GLY A 148 -10.54 -23.64 -13.92
C GLY A 148 -11.25 -22.33 -14.22
N THR A 149 -11.73 -22.24 -15.44
CA THR A 149 -12.36 -21.01 -15.90
C THR A 149 -13.76 -20.88 -15.32
N SER A 150 -14.05 -19.73 -14.70
CA SER A 150 -15.38 -19.45 -14.24
C SER A 150 -16.19 -18.88 -15.40
N SER A 151 -17.28 -19.56 -15.78
CA SER A 151 -18.07 -19.12 -16.91
C SER A 151 -18.71 -17.77 -16.71
N GLY A 152 -19.00 -17.40 -15.48
CA GLY A 152 -19.58 -16.10 -15.20
C GLY A 152 -18.59 -14.97 -15.16
N ALA A 153 -17.31 -15.26 -15.13
CA ALA A 153 -16.26 -14.26 -14.94
C ALA A 153 -15.58 -13.87 -16.24
N ARG A 154 -16.09 -14.36 -17.33
CA ARG A 154 -15.39 -14.18 -18.58
C ARG A 154 -15.58 -12.91 -19.25
N THR A 155 -16.41 -12.19 -18.90
CA THR A 155 -16.73 -10.97 -19.64
C THR A 155 -15.78 -9.85 -19.39
#